data_37a76285a285a6409a3384339a4b34d1
#
_entry.id   37a76285a285a6409a3384339a4b34d1
#
_cell.length_a   1.000
_cell.length_b   1.000
_cell.length_c   1.000
_cell.angle_alpha   90.00
_cell.angle_beta   90.00
_cell.angle_gamma   90.00
#
_symmetry.space_group_name_H-M   'P 1'
#
loop_
_entity.id
_entity.type
_entity.pdbx_description
1 polymer ?
#
loop_
_entity_poly.entity_id
_entity_poly.type
_entity_poly.pdbx_seq_one_letter_code
_entity_poly.pdbx_strand_id
1 'polypeptide(L)'
;MLANYPVPAVYLLKYKDDAKGTIYDCLDAKQRLTSVFDFIRGEYELSSATPEVEVDGTVYDLANMKFDDLSDECKDAITGYRFSVYCLEDATDEEVEEVFRRLNNSTPLSPIQKCRSVMGTDIARWTKEICQSEFLQHSVSLTLAQLRREADLEVLLQSMLLLDARHEGYDDWKAISTAEVTKYCTHIRGTYNDDKRLMVMEIVDYLYKAFQEKHKFLKKSNIPMVMVLSKLALENNISPKISRNSLTISVKT
;
A
#
# COMPACT_ATOMS: atom_id res chain seq x y z
N MET A 1 -15.06 21.10 3.96
CA MET A 1 -15.16 21.39 5.39
C MET A 1 -15.42 22.87 5.57
N LEU A 2 -14.44 23.76 5.56
CA LEU A 2 -14.66 25.20 5.80
C LEU A 2 -15.60 25.88 4.78
N ALA A 3 -15.51 25.54 3.52
CA ALA A 3 -16.38 26.11 2.47
C ALA A 3 -17.77 25.44 2.36
N ASN A 4 -18.20 24.70 3.37
CA ASN A 4 -19.50 23.98 3.43
C ASN A 4 -19.81 23.02 2.26
N TYR A 5 -18.79 22.64 1.46
CA TYR A 5 -18.99 21.58 0.47
C TYR A 5 -19.10 20.21 1.15
N PRO A 6 -20.04 19.36 0.71
CA PRO A 6 -20.18 18.02 1.26
C PRO A 6 -18.92 17.20 0.98
N VAL A 7 -18.31 16.64 2.02
CA VAL A 7 -17.23 15.68 1.87
C VAL A 7 -17.87 14.30 1.66
N PRO A 8 -17.48 13.57 0.60
CA PRO A 8 -18.01 12.23 0.36
C PRO A 8 -17.78 11.30 1.55
N ALA A 9 -18.71 10.36 1.77
CA ALA A 9 -18.67 9.43 2.87
C ALA A 9 -17.40 8.58 2.90
N VAL A 10 -17.04 8.12 4.09
CA VAL A 10 -15.97 7.14 4.34
C VAL A 10 -16.57 5.74 4.31
N TYR A 11 -15.90 4.79 3.65
CA TYR A 11 -16.33 3.40 3.60
C TYR A 11 -15.29 2.51 4.27
N LEU A 12 -15.73 1.74 5.26
CA LEU A 12 -14.90 0.84 6.06
C LEU A 12 -15.39 -0.61 5.89
N LEU A 13 -14.45 -1.54 5.95
CA LEU A 13 -14.73 -2.95 6.14
C LEU A 13 -14.36 -3.33 7.58
N LYS A 14 -15.31 -3.84 8.34
CA LYS A 14 -15.10 -4.35 9.69
C LYS A 14 -14.94 -5.86 9.65
N TYR A 15 -13.92 -6.35 10.31
CA TYR A 15 -13.71 -7.79 10.49
C TYR A 15 -13.03 -8.07 11.83
N LYS A 16 -13.08 -9.32 12.27
CA LYS A 16 -12.39 -9.79 13.46
C LYS A 16 -11.06 -10.44 13.09
N ASP A 17 -10.03 -10.08 13.81
CA ASP A 17 -8.71 -10.69 13.78
C ASP A 17 -8.47 -11.36 15.15
N ASP A 18 -8.02 -12.61 15.15
CA ASP A 18 -7.86 -13.38 16.38
C ASP A 18 -6.80 -12.78 17.33
N ALA A 19 -5.78 -12.12 16.80
CA ALA A 19 -4.71 -11.51 17.57
C ALA A 19 -4.95 -10.04 17.92
N LYS A 20 -5.60 -9.28 17.01
CA LYS A 20 -5.74 -7.83 17.10
C LYS A 20 -7.16 -7.37 17.49
N GLY A 21 -8.13 -8.30 17.53
CA GLY A 21 -9.53 -7.99 17.81
C GLY A 21 -10.27 -7.41 16.60
N THR A 22 -11.15 -6.43 16.83
CA THR A 22 -11.90 -5.80 15.74
C THR A 22 -11.04 -4.82 14.97
N ILE A 23 -10.94 -5.02 13.64
CA ILE A 23 -10.19 -4.18 12.71
C ILE A 23 -11.15 -3.50 11.74
N TYR A 24 -10.82 -2.27 11.35
CA TYR A 24 -11.51 -1.49 10.33
C TYR A 24 -10.55 -1.16 9.20
N ASP A 25 -10.75 -1.74 8.03
CA ASP A 25 -10.01 -1.40 6.82
C ASP A 25 -10.74 -0.33 6.02
N CYS A 26 -10.02 0.71 5.61
CA CYS A 26 -10.59 1.79 4.81
C CYS A 26 -10.66 1.37 3.33
N LEU A 27 -11.88 1.16 2.83
CA LEU A 27 -12.14 0.82 1.42
C LEU A 27 -12.06 2.07 0.53
N ASP A 28 -12.61 3.19 1.01
CA ASP A 28 -12.51 4.50 0.33
C ASP A 28 -12.35 5.63 1.35
N ALA A 29 -11.77 6.73 0.90
CA ALA A 29 -11.44 7.95 1.64
C ALA A 29 -10.04 7.97 2.30
N LYS A 30 -9.19 6.94 2.16
CA LYS A 30 -7.85 6.93 2.77
C LYS A 30 -7.05 8.21 2.45
N GLN A 31 -6.98 8.62 1.18
CA GLN A 31 -6.26 9.83 0.78
C GLN A 31 -6.89 11.10 1.37
N ARG A 32 -8.22 11.20 1.40
CA ARG A 32 -8.94 12.35 1.98
C ARG A 32 -8.67 12.47 3.48
N LEU A 33 -8.80 11.37 4.22
CA LEU A 33 -8.51 11.34 5.65
C LEU A 33 -7.05 11.66 5.95
N THR A 34 -6.12 11.05 5.21
CA THR A 34 -4.68 11.33 5.35
C THR A 34 -4.41 12.81 5.13
N SER A 35 -4.96 13.44 4.08
CA SER A 35 -4.76 14.87 3.83
C SER A 35 -5.28 15.73 4.97
N VAL A 36 -6.45 15.42 5.54
CA VAL A 36 -6.99 16.18 6.67
C VAL A 36 -6.11 16.02 7.91
N PHE A 37 -5.70 14.78 8.24
CA PHE A 37 -4.85 14.55 9.41
C PHE A 37 -3.45 15.13 9.26
N ASP A 38 -2.86 15.04 8.08
CA ASP A 38 -1.53 15.64 7.81
C ASP A 38 -1.59 17.16 7.90
N PHE A 39 -2.68 17.79 7.45
CA PHE A 39 -2.90 19.22 7.64
C PHE A 39 -3.00 19.58 9.12
N ILE A 40 -3.82 18.86 9.89
CA ILE A 40 -3.96 19.09 11.35
C ILE A 40 -2.63 18.92 12.09
N ARG A 41 -1.75 18.03 11.61
CA ARG A 41 -0.40 17.84 12.16
C ARG A 41 0.61 18.90 11.70
N GLY A 42 0.22 19.83 10.83
CA GLY A 42 1.11 20.89 10.31
C GLY A 42 2.11 20.41 9.26
N GLU A 43 1.90 19.22 8.65
CA GLU A 43 2.81 18.61 7.66
C GLU A 43 2.86 19.39 6.34
N TYR A 44 1.86 20.21 6.06
CA TYR A 44 1.83 21.08 4.88
C TYR A 44 0.99 22.35 5.13
N GLU A 45 1.16 23.34 4.26
CA GLU A 45 0.37 24.58 4.21
C GLU A 45 -0.68 24.52 3.11
N LEU A 46 -1.75 25.28 3.26
CA LEU A 46 -2.77 25.44 2.22
C LEU A 46 -2.17 26.10 0.98
N SER A 47 -2.70 25.75 -0.19
CA SER A 47 -2.23 26.35 -1.45
C SER A 47 -2.44 27.85 -1.48
N SER A 48 -1.54 28.59 -2.16
CA SER A 48 -1.72 30.02 -2.46
C SER A 48 -2.98 30.31 -3.31
N ALA A 49 -3.54 29.29 -3.96
CA ALA A 49 -4.79 29.37 -4.72
C ALA A 49 -6.03 28.99 -3.87
N THR A 50 -5.87 28.80 -2.55
CA THR A 50 -7.02 28.53 -1.67
C THR A 50 -7.94 29.74 -1.65
N PRO A 51 -9.23 29.58 -2.00
CA PRO A 51 -10.16 30.69 -1.97
C PRO A 51 -10.49 31.11 -0.54
N GLU A 52 -10.88 32.37 -0.37
CA GLU A 52 -11.46 32.84 0.87
C GLU A 52 -12.65 31.97 1.29
N VAL A 53 -12.81 31.78 2.58
CA VAL A 53 -13.93 31.00 3.16
C VAL A 53 -14.66 31.82 4.19
N GLU A 54 -15.96 31.62 4.30
CA GLU A 54 -16.79 32.22 5.34
C GLU A 54 -17.07 31.19 6.42
N VAL A 55 -16.69 31.52 7.67
CA VAL A 55 -16.97 30.73 8.85
C VAL A 55 -17.67 31.63 9.86
N ASP A 56 -18.86 31.25 10.30
CA ASP A 56 -19.70 31.99 11.26
C ASP A 56 -19.89 33.48 10.91
N GLY A 57 -20.05 33.77 9.61
CA GLY A 57 -20.27 35.12 9.10
C GLY A 57 -19.00 35.99 8.95
N THR A 58 -17.82 35.43 9.21
CA THR A 58 -16.55 36.10 9.03
C THR A 58 -15.79 35.47 7.85
N VAL A 59 -15.26 36.31 6.98
CA VAL A 59 -14.45 35.88 5.82
C VAL A 59 -12.98 35.77 6.23
N TYR A 60 -12.35 34.64 5.88
CA TYR A 60 -10.95 34.34 6.16
C TYR A 60 -10.20 34.06 4.87
N ASP A 61 -9.03 34.70 4.70
CA ASP A 61 -8.02 34.29 3.72
C ASP A 61 -7.09 33.27 4.39
N LEU A 62 -7.11 32.04 3.88
CA LEU A 62 -6.34 30.93 4.44
C LEU A 62 -5.17 30.50 3.54
N ALA A 63 -4.87 31.26 2.47
CA ALA A 63 -3.79 30.96 1.54
C ALA A 63 -2.43 30.89 2.27
N ASN A 64 -1.65 29.86 1.98
CA ASN A 64 -0.32 29.59 2.54
C ASN A 64 -0.29 29.41 4.07
N MET A 65 -1.44 29.21 4.75
CA MET A 65 -1.49 28.98 6.18
C MET A 65 -1.35 27.50 6.51
N LYS A 66 -0.66 27.20 7.59
CA LYS A 66 -0.68 25.90 8.27
C LYS A 66 -1.84 25.85 9.24
N PHE A 67 -2.17 24.66 9.74
CA PHE A 67 -3.26 24.48 10.69
C PHE A 67 -3.10 25.35 11.94
N ASP A 68 -1.88 25.44 12.48
CA ASP A 68 -1.58 26.23 13.67
C ASP A 68 -1.75 27.75 13.47
N ASP A 69 -1.65 28.23 12.22
CA ASP A 69 -1.80 29.63 11.85
C ASP A 69 -3.28 30.07 11.70
N LEU A 70 -4.20 29.09 11.67
CA LEU A 70 -5.62 29.36 11.53
C LEU A 70 -6.22 30.01 12.80
N SER A 71 -7.30 30.76 12.63
CA SER A 71 -8.13 31.22 13.76
C SER A 71 -8.76 30.05 14.50
N ASP A 72 -9.14 30.25 15.77
CA ASP A 72 -9.76 29.20 16.58
C ASP A 72 -11.08 28.72 15.96
N GLU A 73 -11.88 29.61 15.38
CA GLU A 73 -13.14 29.29 14.70
C GLU A 73 -12.90 28.37 13.50
N CYS A 74 -11.84 28.63 12.71
CA CYS A 74 -11.47 27.76 11.59
C CYS A 74 -10.94 26.41 12.06
N LYS A 75 -10.14 26.37 13.14
CA LYS A 75 -9.68 25.12 13.76
C LYS A 75 -10.83 24.28 14.27
N ASP A 76 -11.77 24.90 14.98
CA ASP A 76 -12.96 24.23 15.53
C ASP A 76 -13.86 23.70 14.41
N ALA A 77 -14.06 24.45 13.32
CA ALA A 77 -14.82 24.00 12.17
C ALA A 77 -14.17 22.78 11.45
N ILE A 78 -12.85 22.67 11.47
CA ILE A 78 -12.14 21.51 10.92
C ILE A 78 -12.19 20.32 11.88
N THR A 79 -11.86 20.50 13.14
CA THR A 79 -11.79 19.43 14.14
C THR A 79 -13.16 18.92 14.57
N GLY A 80 -14.18 19.79 14.55
CA GLY A 80 -15.57 19.45 14.80
C GLY A 80 -16.31 18.82 13.63
N TYR A 81 -15.69 18.73 12.44
CA TYR A 81 -16.35 18.19 11.26
C TYR A 81 -16.69 16.71 11.41
N ARG A 82 -17.94 16.34 11.13
CA ARG A 82 -18.43 14.96 11.22
C ARG A 82 -18.48 14.31 9.85
N PHE A 83 -17.68 13.27 9.66
CA PHE A 83 -17.76 12.44 8.47
C PHE A 83 -18.93 11.47 8.54
N SER A 84 -19.65 11.30 7.44
CA SER A 84 -20.54 10.15 7.28
C SER A 84 -19.71 8.91 7.05
N VAL A 85 -19.91 7.86 7.86
CA VAL A 85 -19.16 6.60 7.77
C VAL A 85 -20.13 5.47 7.48
N TYR A 86 -19.90 4.72 6.42
CA TYR A 86 -20.56 3.46 6.11
C TYR A 86 -19.61 2.30 6.44
N CYS A 87 -20.11 1.34 7.20
CA CYS A 87 -19.32 0.18 7.59
C CYS A 87 -19.96 -1.09 7.01
N LEU A 88 -19.17 -1.85 6.24
CA LEU A 88 -19.54 -3.19 5.79
C LEU A 88 -19.12 -4.17 6.89
N GLU A 89 -20.09 -4.94 7.39
CA GLU A 89 -19.88 -5.98 8.40
C GLU A 89 -20.22 -7.34 7.77
N ASP A 90 -19.41 -8.36 8.06
CA ASP A 90 -19.61 -9.73 7.60
C ASP A 90 -19.79 -9.86 6.06
N ALA A 91 -19.20 -8.92 5.30
CA ALA A 91 -19.29 -8.88 3.85
C ALA A 91 -18.40 -9.94 3.19
N THR A 92 -18.91 -10.60 2.14
CA THR A 92 -18.12 -11.50 1.30
C THR A 92 -17.12 -10.73 0.43
N ASP A 93 -16.12 -11.43 -0.11
CA ASP A 93 -15.14 -10.81 -1.02
C ASP A 93 -15.82 -10.19 -2.26
N GLU A 94 -16.86 -10.85 -2.78
CA GLU A 94 -17.64 -10.36 -3.92
C GLU A 94 -18.38 -9.07 -3.60
N GLU A 95 -18.97 -8.95 -2.42
CA GLU A 95 -19.67 -7.74 -1.97
C GLU A 95 -18.69 -6.59 -1.77
N VAL A 96 -17.52 -6.85 -1.18
CA VAL A 96 -16.46 -5.85 -1.01
C VAL A 96 -15.97 -5.36 -2.37
N GLU A 97 -15.73 -6.27 -3.32
CA GLU A 97 -15.31 -5.93 -4.69
C GLU A 97 -16.36 -5.09 -5.42
N GLU A 98 -17.64 -5.44 -5.31
CA GLU A 98 -18.73 -4.70 -5.93
C GLU A 98 -18.89 -3.29 -5.34
N VAL A 99 -18.81 -3.14 -4.02
CA VAL A 99 -18.83 -1.83 -3.37
C VAL A 99 -17.64 -0.99 -3.83
N PHE A 100 -16.43 -1.58 -3.84
CA PHE A 100 -15.22 -0.89 -4.29
C PHE A 100 -15.32 -0.44 -5.75
N ARG A 101 -15.87 -1.29 -6.62
CA ARG A 101 -16.13 -0.97 -8.03
C ARG A 101 -17.09 0.20 -8.19
N ARG A 102 -18.17 0.25 -7.39
CA ARG A 102 -19.18 1.33 -7.43
C ARG A 102 -18.62 2.65 -6.94
N LEU A 103 -17.85 2.64 -5.85
CA LEU A 103 -17.25 3.85 -5.28
C LEU A 103 -16.24 4.48 -6.25
N ASN A 104 -15.50 3.67 -6.99
CA ASN A 104 -14.49 4.13 -7.93
C ASN A 104 -15.02 4.39 -9.36
N ASN A 105 -16.31 4.32 -9.59
CA ASN A 105 -16.91 4.45 -10.93
C ASN A 105 -16.70 5.85 -11.57
N SER A 106 -16.31 6.85 -10.79
CA SER A 106 -16.02 8.22 -11.27
C SER A 106 -14.53 8.43 -11.65
N THR A 107 -13.64 7.56 -11.19
CA THR A 107 -12.20 7.62 -11.52
C THR A 107 -11.71 6.19 -11.79
N PRO A 108 -11.09 5.91 -12.94
CA PRO A 108 -10.56 4.58 -13.21
C PRO A 108 -9.60 4.16 -12.11
N LEU A 109 -9.78 2.95 -11.56
CA LEU A 109 -8.86 2.37 -10.61
C LEU A 109 -7.44 2.40 -11.16
N SER A 110 -6.49 2.81 -10.34
CA SER A 110 -5.09 2.58 -10.68
C SER A 110 -4.87 1.07 -10.87
N PRO A 111 -3.91 0.68 -11.71
CA PRO A 111 -3.65 -0.73 -11.94
C PRO A 111 -3.41 -1.53 -10.66
N ILE A 112 -2.75 -0.94 -9.66
CA ILE A 112 -2.47 -1.61 -8.40
C ILE A 112 -3.72 -1.72 -7.50
N GLN A 113 -4.60 -0.71 -7.54
CA GLN A 113 -5.90 -0.78 -6.86
C GLN A 113 -6.77 -1.89 -7.45
N LYS A 114 -6.69 -2.08 -8.78
CA LYS A 114 -7.38 -3.19 -9.45
C LYS A 114 -6.82 -4.54 -9.00
N CYS A 115 -5.50 -4.69 -8.86
CA CYS A 115 -4.90 -5.91 -8.29
C CYS A 115 -5.45 -6.20 -6.90
N ARG A 116 -5.52 -5.18 -6.03
CA ARG A 116 -6.06 -5.32 -4.68
C ARG A 116 -7.52 -5.76 -4.66
N SER A 117 -8.36 -5.25 -5.55
CA SER A 117 -9.78 -5.61 -5.60
C SER A 117 -10.03 -7.04 -6.07
N VAL A 118 -9.18 -7.61 -6.92
CA VAL A 118 -9.39 -8.94 -7.51
C VAL A 118 -8.69 -10.08 -6.78
N MET A 119 -7.70 -9.80 -5.90
CA MET A 119 -6.94 -10.86 -5.22
C MET A 119 -7.64 -11.49 -4.01
N GLY A 120 -8.78 -10.93 -3.58
CA GLY A 120 -9.50 -11.34 -2.38
C GLY A 120 -8.97 -10.69 -1.10
N THR A 121 -9.84 -10.55 -0.08
CA THR A 121 -9.54 -9.78 1.14
C THR A 121 -8.42 -10.41 1.97
N ASP A 122 -8.33 -11.74 2.02
CA ASP A 122 -7.31 -12.46 2.76
C ASP A 122 -5.90 -12.18 2.22
N ILE A 123 -5.70 -12.33 0.91
CA ILE A 123 -4.39 -12.05 0.28
C ILE A 123 -4.07 -10.56 0.33
N ALA A 124 -5.07 -9.70 0.14
CA ALA A 124 -4.88 -8.25 0.22
C ALA A 124 -4.40 -7.81 1.61
N ARG A 125 -4.92 -8.44 2.66
CA ARG A 125 -4.50 -8.20 4.04
C ARG A 125 -3.08 -8.70 4.29
N TRP A 126 -2.80 -9.94 3.92
CA TRP A 126 -1.47 -10.53 4.08
C TRP A 126 -0.40 -9.76 3.29
N THR A 127 -0.65 -9.37 2.04
CA THR A 127 0.30 -8.55 1.27
C THR A 127 0.53 -7.18 1.89
N LYS A 128 -0.49 -6.57 2.50
CA LYS A 128 -0.35 -5.32 3.27
C LYS A 128 0.59 -5.50 4.47
N GLU A 129 0.51 -6.64 5.18
CA GLU A 129 1.42 -6.96 6.27
C GLU A 129 2.86 -7.16 5.77
N ILE A 130 3.06 -7.88 4.68
CA ILE A 130 4.40 -8.04 4.07
C ILE A 130 4.99 -6.70 3.63
N CYS A 131 4.17 -5.78 3.08
CA CYS A 131 4.62 -4.43 2.75
C CYS A 131 5.10 -3.63 3.97
N GLN A 132 4.71 -4.00 5.20
CA GLN A 132 5.21 -3.40 6.44
C GLN A 132 6.47 -4.10 7.00
N SER A 133 7.02 -5.09 6.29
CA SER A 133 8.26 -5.76 6.72
C SER A 133 9.45 -4.81 6.74
N GLU A 134 10.41 -5.09 7.61
CA GLU A 134 11.65 -4.32 7.77
C GLU A 134 12.39 -4.15 6.43
N PHE A 135 12.43 -5.18 5.59
CA PHE A 135 13.04 -5.12 4.27
C PHE A 135 12.38 -4.07 3.38
N LEU A 136 11.05 -4.13 3.23
CA LEU A 136 10.32 -3.21 2.35
C LEU A 136 10.23 -1.78 2.90
N GLN A 137 10.32 -1.61 4.21
CA GLN A 137 10.29 -0.27 4.83
C GLN A 137 11.67 0.38 4.90
N HIS A 138 12.74 -0.39 5.19
CA HIS A 138 14.05 0.19 5.50
C HIS A 138 15.12 -0.06 4.44
N SER A 139 15.08 -1.20 3.73
CA SER A 139 16.16 -1.58 2.81
C SER A 139 15.96 -1.11 1.38
N VAL A 140 14.71 -0.98 0.94
CA VAL A 140 14.40 -0.64 -0.47
C VAL A 140 14.55 0.85 -0.77
N SER A 141 14.96 1.15 -2.01
CA SER A 141 15.13 2.52 -2.49
C SER A 141 13.93 2.97 -3.32
N LEU A 142 12.77 3.06 -2.68
CA LEU A 142 11.56 3.65 -3.25
C LEU A 142 11.44 5.12 -2.81
N THR A 143 10.96 5.98 -3.70
CA THR A 143 10.69 7.39 -3.40
C THR A 143 9.32 7.53 -2.73
N LEU A 144 9.11 8.63 -1.98
CA LEU A 144 7.79 8.92 -1.39
C LEU A 144 6.68 8.97 -2.43
N ALA A 145 6.95 9.51 -3.63
CA ALA A 145 5.98 9.53 -4.72
C ALA A 145 5.64 8.12 -5.24
N GLN A 146 6.60 7.19 -5.24
CA GLN A 146 6.37 5.79 -5.58
C GLN A 146 5.58 5.08 -4.47
N LEU A 147 5.89 5.29 -3.20
CA LEU A 147 5.16 4.72 -2.06
C LEU A 147 3.71 5.22 -2.02
N ARG A 148 3.47 6.51 -2.29
CA ARG A 148 2.09 7.05 -2.43
C ARG A 148 1.28 6.37 -3.54
N ARG A 149 1.95 5.78 -4.54
CA ARG A 149 1.35 5.01 -5.64
C ARG A 149 1.40 3.50 -5.38
N GLU A 150 1.69 3.09 -4.15
CA GLU A 150 1.74 1.68 -3.74
C GLU A 150 2.76 0.84 -4.53
N ALA A 151 3.92 1.44 -4.84
CA ALA A 151 4.98 0.73 -5.58
C ALA A 151 5.60 -0.42 -4.77
N ASP A 152 5.53 -0.40 -3.45
CA ASP A 152 5.87 -1.48 -2.54
C ASP A 152 4.99 -2.72 -2.79
N LEU A 153 3.67 -2.55 -2.86
CA LEU A 153 2.75 -3.61 -3.23
C LEU A 153 3.00 -4.09 -4.67
N GLU A 154 3.23 -3.16 -5.61
CA GLU A 154 3.48 -3.53 -7.00
C GLU A 154 4.72 -4.44 -7.14
N VAL A 155 5.84 -4.09 -6.50
CA VAL A 155 7.05 -4.91 -6.58
C VAL A 155 6.90 -6.24 -5.85
N LEU A 156 6.13 -6.29 -4.76
CA LEU A 156 5.81 -7.52 -4.08
C LEU A 156 5.00 -8.46 -4.98
N LEU A 157 3.93 -7.99 -5.60
CA LEU A 157 3.10 -8.79 -6.51
C LEU A 157 3.86 -9.26 -7.76
N GLN A 158 4.72 -8.40 -8.32
CA GLN A 158 5.63 -8.80 -9.40
C GLN A 158 6.59 -9.91 -8.97
N SER A 159 7.09 -9.84 -7.73
CA SER A 159 7.98 -10.86 -7.18
C SER A 159 7.25 -12.19 -6.97
N MET A 160 6.03 -12.14 -6.40
CA MET A 160 5.20 -13.33 -6.20
C MET A 160 4.88 -14.02 -7.53
N LEU A 161 4.51 -13.25 -8.56
CA LEU A 161 4.29 -13.77 -9.92
C LEU A 161 5.53 -14.49 -10.44
N LEU A 162 6.72 -13.90 -10.34
CA LEU A 162 7.96 -14.51 -10.82
C LEU A 162 8.37 -15.75 -10.01
N LEU A 163 8.10 -15.76 -8.70
CA LEU A 163 8.37 -16.92 -7.84
C LEU A 163 7.48 -18.11 -8.22
N ASP A 164 6.20 -17.87 -8.47
CA ASP A 164 5.25 -18.91 -8.89
C ASP A 164 5.51 -19.37 -10.32
N ALA A 165 5.73 -18.46 -11.28
CA ALA A 165 6.01 -18.79 -12.67
C ALA A 165 7.20 -19.75 -12.82
N ARG A 166 8.20 -19.62 -11.97
CA ARG A 166 9.38 -20.49 -11.97
C ARG A 166 9.08 -21.92 -11.48
N HIS A 167 8.15 -22.07 -10.53
CA HIS A 167 7.87 -23.37 -9.90
C HIS A 167 6.81 -24.18 -10.62
N GLU A 168 5.81 -23.51 -11.13
CA GLU A 168 4.61 -24.16 -11.65
C GLU A 168 4.68 -24.34 -13.17
N GLY A 169 5.82 -23.97 -13.81
CA GLY A 169 6.00 -24.12 -15.25
C GLY A 169 4.99 -23.30 -16.06
N TYR A 170 4.55 -22.16 -15.53
CA TYR A 170 3.62 -21.27 -16.22
C TYR A 170 4.27 -20.64 -17.44
N ASP A 171 4.11 -21.26 -18.59
CA ASP A 171 4.44 -20.67 -19.88
C ASP A 171 3.56 -19.44 -20.20
N ASP A 172 2.49 -19.24 -19.44
CA ASP A 172 1.53 -18.15 -19.61
C ASP A 172 1.99 -16.81 -19.04
N TRP A 173 2.92 -16.79 -18.07
CA TRP A 173 3.40 -15.56 -17.44
C TRP A 173 4.64 -15.02 -18.15
N LYS A 174 4.45 -14.38 -19.29
CA LYS A 174 5.54 -13.89 -20.16
C LYS A 174 6.14 -12.56 -19.72
N ALA A 175 5.51 -11.85 -18.80
CA ALA A 175 5.94 -10.51 -18.38
C ALA A 175 5.43 -10.16 -16.97
N ILE A 176 6.10 -9.19 -16.35
CA ILE A 176 5.67 -8.56 -15.09
C ILE A 176 4.94 -7.24 -15.33
N SER A 177 4.26 -7.11 -16.47
CA SER A 177 3.43 -5.95 -16.78
C SER A 177 2.24 -5.88 -15.83
N THR A 178 1.69 -4.69 -15.64
CA THR A 178 0.52 -4.50 -14.78
C THR A 178 -0.67 -5.38 -15.18
N ALA A 179 -0.86 -5.62 -16.48
CA ALA A 179 -1.92 -6.49 -16.96
C ALA A 179 -1.71 -7.95 -16.52
N GLU A 180 -0.48 -8.45 -16.62
CA GLU A 180 -0.14 -9.82 -16.18
C GLU A 180 -0.22 -9.95 -14.66
N VAL A 181 0.25 -8.95 -13.91
CA VAL A 181 0.10 -8.91 -12.45
C VAL A 181 -1.39 -8.92 -12.04
N THR A 182 -2.26 -8.22 -12.76
CA THR A 182 -3.71 -8.24 -12.48
C THR A 182 -4.31 -9.62 -12.72
N LYS A 183 -3.94 -10.30 -13.81
CA LYS A 183 -4.37 -11.69 -14.08
C LYS A 183 -3.87 -12.63 -13.00
N TYR A 184 -2.60 -12.49 -12.61
CA TYR A 184 -2.01 -13.27 -11.52
C TYR A 184 -2.77 -13.07 -10.21
N CYS A 185 -3.11 -11.84 -9.85
CA CYS A 185 -3.91 -11.54 -8.66
C CYS A 185 -5.28 -12.24 -8.67
N THR A 186 -5.92 -12.32 -9.83
CA THR A 186 -7.17 -13.09 -9.97
C THR A 186 -6.93 -14.60 -9.82
N HIS A 187 -5.83 -15.12 -10.36
CA HIS A 187 -5.48 -16.54 -10.29
C HIS A 187 -5.19 -17.03 -8.87
N ILE A 188 -4.46 -16.22 -8.08
CA ILE A 188 -4.09 -16.60 -6.70
C ILE A 188 -5.23 -16.47 -5.69
N ARG A 189 -6.36 -15.85 -6.07
CA ARG A 189 -7.53 -15.67 -5.20
C ARG A 189 -8.00 -17.04 -4.66
N GLY A 190 -7.93 -17.19 -3.34
CA GLY A 190 -8.33 -18.42 -2.64
C GLY A 190 -7.41 -19.63 -2.85
N THR A 191 -6.32 -19.51 -3.61
CA THR A 191 -5.39 -20.60 -3.91
C THR A 191 -3.97 -20.38 -3.38
N TYR A 192 -3.65 -19.18 -2.91
CA TYR A 192 -2.32 -18.84 -2.38
C TYR A 192 -2.17 -19.41 -0.96
N ASN A 193 -1.56 -20.59 -0.87
CA ASN A 193 -1.47 -21.37 0.36
C ASN A 193 -0.36 -20.89 1.32
N ASP A 194 -0.33 -21.49 2.51
CA ASP A 194 0.60 -21.10 3.58
C ASP A 194 2.06 -21.40 3.23
N ASP A 195 2.36 -22.44 2.46
CA ASP A 195 3.73 -22.75 2.03
C ASP A 195 4.30 -21.63 1.14
N LYS A 196 3.49 -21.10 0.22
CA LYS A 196 3.86 -19.95 -0.62
C LYS A 196 4.04 -18.68 0.22
N ARG A 197 3.18 -18.47 1.20
CA ARG A 197 3.29 -17.33 2.12
C ARG A 197 4.56 -17.41 2.96
N LEU A 198 4.84 -18.58 3.52
CA LEU A 198 6.05 -18.82 4.31
C LEU A 198 7.31 -18.58 3.47
N MET A 199 7.34 -19.08 2.24
CA MET A 199 8.46 -18.84 1.32
C MET A 199 8.72 -17.35 1.08
N VAL A 200 7.67 -16.56 0.85
CA VAL A 200 7.82 -15.10 0.65
C VAL A 200 8.34 -14.43 1.91
N MET A 201 7.85 -14.83 3.08
CA MET A 201 8.32 -14.30 4.38
C MET A 201 9.80 -14.64 4.60
N GLU A 202 10.23 -15.88 4.34
CA GLU A 202 11.62 -16.30 4.44
C GLU A 202 12.54 -15.51 3.50
N ILE A 203 12.09 -15.21 2.28
CA ILE A 203 12.82 -14.38 1.32
C ILE A 203 12.97 -12.95 1.84
N VAL A 204 11.91 -12.37 2.38
CA VAL A 204 11.91 -11.01 2.92
C VAL A 204 12.85 -10.91 4.13
N ASP A 205 12.82 -11.89 5.03
CA ASP A 205 13.71 -11.97 6.18
C ASP A 205 15.18 -12.17 5.78
N TYR A 206 15.43 -13.03 4.78
CA TYR A 206 16.75 -13.23 4.21
C TYR A 206 17.31 -11.93 3.63
N LEU A 207 16.49 -11.20 2.89
CA LEU A 207 16.86 -9.93 2.29
C LEU A 207 17.10 -8.84 3.33
N TYR A 208 16.31 -8.79 4.40
CA TYR A 208 16.58 -7.85 5.48
C TYR A 208 17.90 -8.16 6.20
N LYS A 209 18.22 -9.43 6.44
CA LYS A 209 19.54 -9.83 6.97
C LYS A 209 20.69 -9.44 6.05
N ALA A 210 20.44 -9.46 4.72
CA ALA A 210 21.43 -9.05 3.72
C ALA A 210 21.54 -7.52 3.57
N PHE A 211 20.45 -6.78 3.72
CA PHE A 211 20.36 -5.34 3.48
C PHE A 211 19.65 -4.65 4.64
N GLN A 212 20.37 -4.41 5.73
CA GLN A 212 19.81 -3.78 6.94
C GLN A 212 19.55 -2.28 6.80
N GLU A 213 20.11 -1.66 5.76
CA GLU A 213 19.96 -0.24 5.47
C GLU A 213 19.53 -0.02 4.03
N LYS A 214 19.02 1.17 3.74
CA LYS A 214 18.58 1.57 2.40
C LYS A 214 19.69 1.44 1.37
N HIS A 215 19.47 0.62 0.35
CA HIS A 215 20.47 0.33 -0.67
C HIS A 215 20.02 0.80 -2.05
N LYS A 216 20.84 1.64 -2.72
CA LYS A 216 20.52 2.24 -4.04
C LYS A 216 20.23 1.20 -5.14
N PHE A 217 20.77 0.00 -5.03
CA PHE A 217 20.49 -1.08 -5.97
C PHE A 217 19.06 -1.61 -5.86
N LEU A 218 18.45 -1.56 -4.67
CA LEU A 218 17.10 -2.06 -4.41
C LEU A 218 16.03 -1.04 -4.83
N LYS A 219 16.10 -0.60 -6.07
CA LYS A 219 15.10 0.24 -6.70
C LYS A 219 13.98 -0.62 -7.31
N LYS A 220 12.84 0.00 -7.61
CA LYS A 220 11.62 -0.65 -8.12
C LYS A 220 11.90 -1.73 -9.18
N SER A 221 12.76 -1.48 -10.16
CA SER A 221 13.07 -2.41 -11.26
C SER A 221 13.84 -3.65 -10.84
N ASN A 222 14.57 -3.62 -9.74
CA ASN A 222 15.50 -4.68 -9.36
C ASN A 222 14.93 -5.61 -8.27
N ILE A 223 13.99 -5.11 -7.45
CA ILE A 223 13.44 -5.85 -6.31
C ILE A 223 12.86 -7.21 -6.73
N PRO A 224 12.02 -7.32 -7.79
CA PRO A 224 11.45 -8.62 -8.16
C PRO A 224 12.53 -9.67 -8.49
N MET A 225 13.58 -9.28 -9.21
CA MET A 225 14.67 -10.19 -9.54
C MET A 225 15.49 -10.57 -8.30
N VAL A 226 15.73 -9.62 -7.40
CA VAL A 226 16.46 -9.87 -6.15
C VAL A 226 15.71 -10.87 -5.28
N MET A 227 14.38 -10.78 -5.20
CA MET A 227 13.57 -11.76 -4.46
C MET A 227 13.66 -13.16 -5.06
N VAL A 228 13.62 -13.30 -6.39
CA VAL A 228 13.81 -14.60 -7.07
C VAL A 228 15.22 -15.17 -6.81
N LEU A 229 16.25 -14.35 -6.89
CA LEU A 229 17.63 -14.78 -6.61
C LEU A 229 17.81 -15.17 -5.14
N SER A 230 17.13 -14.51 -4.22
CA SER A 230 17.19 -14.84 -2.80
C SER A 230 16.55 -16.18 -2.49
N LYS A 231 15.47 -16.56 -3.19
CA LYS A 231 14.93 -17.92 -3.11
C LYS A 231 15.96 -18.96 -3.53
N LEU A 232 16.65 -18.73 -4.65
CA LEU A 232 17.73 -19.62 -5.10
C LEU A 232 18.86 -19.72 -4.07
N ALA A 233 19.19 -18.62 -3.42
CA ALA A 233 20.21 -18.60 -2.39
C ALA A 233 19.77 -19.42 -1.16
N LEU A 234 18.52 -19.31 -0.74
CA LEU A 234 17.94 -20.09 0.36
C LEU A 234 17.93 -21.60 0.03
N GLU A 235 17.47 -21.98 -1.15
CA GLU A 235 17.46 -23.39 -1.62
C GLU A 235 18.86 -24.01 -1.64
N ASN A 236 19.89 -23.22 -1.88
CA ASN A 236 21.31 -23.67 -1.91
C ASN A 236 22.06 -23.40 -0.59
N ASN A 237 21.34 -23.06 0.50
CA ASN A 237 21.90 -22.77 1.83
C ASN A 237 23.01 -21.68 1.79
N ILE A 238 22.89 -20.70 0.90
CA ILE A 238 23.82 -19.58 0.82
C ILE A 238 23.46 -18.57 1.88
N SER A 239 24.39 -18.30 2.80
CA SER A 239 24.18 -17.28 3.85
C SER A 239 24.15 -15.87 3.25
N PRO A 240 23.29 -14.96 3.74
CA PRO A 240 23.29 -13.57 3.33
C PRO A 240 24.61 -12.91 3.79
N LYS A 241 25.49 -12.62 2.84
CA LYS A 241 26.73 -11.88 3.08
C LYS A 241 26.75 -10.64 2.22
N ILE A 242 26.87 -9.48 2.86
CA ILE A 242 27.17 -8.24 2.15
C ILE A 242 28.67 -8.04 2.16
N SER A 243 29.28 -7.99 0.97
CA SER A 243 30.52 -7.25 0.79
C SER A 243 30.15 -5.77 0.59
N ARG A 244 30.72 -4.88 1.39
CA ARG A 244 30.46 -3.42 1.31
C ARG A 244 30.70 -2.82 -0.08
N ASN A 245 31.34 -3.55 -0.99
CA ASN A 245 31.77 -3.06 -2.31
C ASN A 245 31.28 -3.86 -3.52
N SER A 246 30.58 -4.98 -3.36
CA SER A 246 30.02 -5.73 -4.49
C SER A 246 28.87 -6.62 -4.07
N LEU A 247 27.80 -6.65 -4.86
CA LEU A 247 26.76 -7.68 -4.81
C LEU A 247 27.35 -8.98 -5.37
N THR A 248 28.11 -9.71 -4.57
CA THR A 248 28.63 -11.01 -4.96
C THR A 248 27.93 -12.09 -4.17
N ILE A 249 27.07 -12.86 -4.81
CA ILE A 249 26.57 -14.12 -4.28
C ILE A 249 27.74 -15.09 -4.44
N SER A 250 28.50 -15.30 -3.37
CA SER A 250 29.58 -16.31 -3.38
C SER A 250 28.97 -17.68 -3.17
N VAL A 251 28.95 -18.49 -4.20
CA VAL A 251 28.74 -19.93 -4.10
C VAL A 251 30.04 -20.54 -3.54
N LYS A 252 29.97 -21.09 -2.32
CA LYS A 252 31.05 -21.98 -1.88
C LYS A 252 30.90 -23.30 -2.64
N THR A 253 31.85 -23.58 -3.53
CA THR A 253 32.15 -24.94 -4.03
C THR A 253 32.64 -25.82 -2.91
#